data_838cb88f0290da57e01c2e8518c9af17
#
_entry.id   838cb88f0290da57e01c2e8518c9af17
#
_cell.length_a   1.000
_cell.length_b   1.000
_cell.length_c   1.000
_cell.angle_alpha   90.00
_cell.angle_beta   90.00
_cell.angle_gamma   90.00
#
_symmetry.space_group_name_H-M   'P 1'
#
loop_
_entity.id
_entity.type
_entity.pdbx_description
1 polymer ?
#
loop_
_entity_poly.entity_id
_entity_poly.type
_entity_poly.pdbx_seq_one_letter_code
_entity_poly.pdbx_strand_id
1 'polypeptide(L)'
;MSGSYDDRDGKIWMNGKLIEWRDANVHILTHAMHYASSVFEGERAYNGKIFKSVLHSQRLLKSAKMVDFEIPYSVDEIEKAKYDALRANKLEDAYVRAVAWRGAGEDMGVASLRNPVNLAVATWSWGNYYGDAKMKGAKLDVAKWQRPDPKTAPFEAKACLLYTSDAADEWIG
;
A
#
# COMPACT_ATOMS: atom_id res chain seq x y z
N MET A 1 -9.88 -13.25 16.26
CA MET A 1 -9.12 -12.26 17.03
C MET A 1 -8.03 -11.73 16.14
N SER A 2 -8.03 -10.45 15.81
CA SER A 2 -6.93 -9.85 15.03
C SER A 2 -5.79 -9.55 15.99
N GLY A 3 -4.78 -10.42 16.02
CA GLY A 3 -3.50 -10.11 16.67
C GLY A 3 -2.84 -8.87 16.04
N SER A 4 -1.72 -8.44 16.58
CA SER A 4 -0.93 -7.34 16.02
C SER A 4 -0.61 -7.59 14.54
N TYR A 5 -0.52 -6.53 13.74
CA TYR A 5 -0.23 -6.66 12.30
C TYR A 5 1.21 -7.08 12.01
N ASP A 6 2.12 -6.91 12.93
CA ASP A 6 3.52 -7.32 12.84
C ASP A 6 3.75 -8.78 13.32
N ASP A 7 2.79 -9.34 14.06
CA ASP A 7 2.88 -10.70 14.63
C ASP A 7 1.76 -11.61 14.08
N ARG A 8 1.93 -12.07 12.84
CA ARG A 8 1.00 -12.97 12.17
C ARG A 8 1.75 -14.13 11.52
N ASP A 9 1.06 -15.24 11.35
CA ASP A 9 1.52 -16.33 10.51
C ASP A 9 1.22 -16.00 9.05
N GLY A 10 2.06 -16.51 8.14
CA GLY A 10 1.92 -16.34 6.71
C GLY A 10 3.15 -15.75 6.05
N LYS A 11 2.96 -15.29 4.81
CA LYS A 11 4.02 -14.78 3.96
C LYS A 11 3.70 -13.37 3.47
N ILE A 12 4.74 -12.58 3.30
CA ILE A 12 4.71 -11.32 2.55
C ILE A 12 5.60 -11.50 1.33
N TRP A 13 5.11 -11.09 0.16
CA TRP A 13 5.98 -10.97 -1.00
C TRP A 13 6.78 -9.65 -0.86
N MET A 14 8.09 -9.72 -0.93
CA MET A 14 8.96 -8.56 -0.77
C MET A 14 10.17 -8.67 -1.69
N ASN A 15 10.37 -7.68 -2.55
CA ASN A 15 11.54 -7.57 -3.44
C ASN A 15 11.84 -8.87 -4.22
N GLY A 16 10.82 -9.47 -4.84
CA GLY A 16 10.97 -10.62 -5.73
C GLY A 16 10.78 -11.99 -5.05
N LYS A 17 10.57 -12.06 -3.74
CA LYS A 17 10.44 -13.33 -3.01
C LYS A 17 9.37 -13.30 -1.92
N LEU A 18 8.86 -14.46 -1.57
CA LEU A 18 8.02 -14.66 -0.39
C LEU A 18 8.92 -14.85 0.84
N ILE A 19 8.70 -14.04 1.85
CA ILE A 19 9.39 -14.12 3.16
C ILE A 19 8.37 -14.40 4.26
N GLU A 20 8.84 -14.83 5.43
CA GLU A 20 7.98 -14.97 6.60
C GLU A 20 7.39 -13.60 6.98
N TRP A 21 6.15 -13.59 7.45
CA TRP A 21 5.45 -12.35 7.80
C TRP A 21 6.24 -11.51 8.80
N ARG A 22 6.79 -12.15 9.85
CA ARG A 22 7.55 -11.50 10.92
C ARG A 22 8.93 -10.97 10.49
N ASP A 23 9.43 -11.45 9.34
CA ASP A 23 10.73 -11.03 8.78
C ASP A 23 10.59 -9.81 7.85
N ALA A 24 9.36 -9.39 7.56
CA ALA A 24 9.10 -8.23 6.69
C ALA A 24 9.35 -6.91 7.43
N ASN A 25 10.60 -6.65 7.77
CA ASN A 25 11.05 -5.48 8.53
C ASN A 25 11.79 -4.48 7.65
N VAL A 26 11.80 -3.23 8.06
CA VAL A 26 12.56 -2.15 7.43
C VAL A 26 13.47 -1.48 8.46
N HIS A 27 14.64 -1.01 8.01
CA HIS A 27 15.56 -0.30 8.87
C HIS A 27 15.02 1.08 9.24
N ILE A 28 15.28 1.57 10.46
CA ILE A 28 14.80 2.87 10.95
C ILE A 28 15.27 4.06 10.08
N LEU A 29 16.42 3.93 9.42
CA LEU A 29 16.94 4.94 8.48
C LEU A 29 16.39 4.76 7.05
N THR A 30 15.28 4.04 6.88
CA THR A 30 14.57 3.99 5.61
C THR A 30 14.11 5.40 5.22
N HIS A 31 14.52 5.87 4.04
CA HIS A 31 14.25 7.23 3.57
C HIS A 31 12.77 7.61 3.63
N ALA A 32 11.90 6.70 3.26
CA ALA A 32 10.46 6.91 3.30
C ALA A 32 9.89 7.23 4.70
N MET A 33 10.53 6.76 5.77
CA MET A 33 10.11 7.07 7.14
C MET A 33 10.42 8.49 7.56
N HIS A 34 11.38 9.15 6.91
CA HIS A 34 11.81 10.52 7.21
C HIS A 34 11.21 11.54 6.25
N TYR A 35 11.03 11.15 4.98
CA TYR A 35 10.68 12.08 3.89
C TYR A 35 9.41 11.67 3.13
N ALA A 36 8.63 10.73 3.66
CA ALA A 36 7.35 10.28 3.08
C ALA A 36 7.43 9.78 1.61
N SER A 37 8.61 9.32 1.16
CA SER A 37 8.81 8.76 -0.19
C SER A 37 8.27 7.33 -0.30
N SER A 38 6.96 7.20 -0.13
CA SER A 38 6.22 5.93 -0.16
C SER A 38 4.86 6.11 -0.80
N VAL A 39 4.44 5.10 -1.56
CA VAL A 39 3.10 4.99 -2.16
C VAL A 39 2.53 3.60 -1.90
N PHE A 40 1.21 3.49 -1.90
CA PHE A 40 0.57 2.20 -1.62
C PHE A 40 -0.75 2.05 -2.36
N GLU A 41 -1.24 0.83 -2.43
CA GLU A 41 -2.59 0.49 -2.87
C GLU A 41 -3.33 -0.33 -1.83
N GLY A 42 -4.65 -0.20 -1.85
CA GLY A 42 -5.56 -1.01 -1.08
C GLY A 42 -6.57 -1.66 -2.00
N GLU A 43 -6.62 -2.99 -2.01
CA GLU A 43 -7.43 -3.77 -2.94
C GLU A 43 -8.18 -4.85 -2.19
N ARG A 44 -9.30 -5.30 -2.78
CA ARG A 44 -10.05 -6.44 -2.25
C ARG A 44 -9.99 -7.60 -3.22
N ALA A 45 -9.73 -8.80 -2.68
CA ALA A 45 -9.92 -10.05 -3.36
C ALA A 45 -11.26 -10.66 -2.93
N TYR A 46 -11.97 -11.25 -3.89
CA TYR A 46 -13.21 -12.00 -3.71
C TYR A 46 -13.12 -13.29 -4.52
N ASN A 47 -13.34 -14.43 -3.87
CA ASN A 47 -13.22 -15.77 -4.51
C ASN A 47 -11.89 -15.90 -5.29
N GLY A 48 -10.78 -15.48 -4.70
CA GLY A 48 -9.43 -15.56 -5.27
C GLY A 48 -9.15 -14.56 -6.41
N LYS A 49 -10.06 -13.64 -6.72
CA LYS A 49 -9.88 -12.62 -7.75
C LYS A 49 -9.78 -11.22 -7.13
N ILE A 50 -8.71 -10.51 -7.46
CA ILE A 50 -8.51 -9.12 -6.99
C ILE A 50 -9.32 -8.19 -7.89
N PHE A 51 -10.19 -7.38 -7.28
CA PHE A 51 -11.03 -6.45 -8.02
C PHE A 51 -10.21 -5.31 -8.63
N LYS A 52 -10.35 -5.09 -9.93
CA LYS A 52 -9.64 -4.06 -10.71
C LYS A 52 -8.11 -4.04 -10.53
N SER A 53 -7.49 -5.19 -10.26
CA SER A 53 -6.09 -5.34 -9.89
C SER A 53 -5.12 -4.58 -10.80
N VAL A 54 -5.22 -4.74 -12.12
CA VAL A 54 -4.36 -4.08 -13.11
C VAL A 54 -4.42 -2.54 -12.99
N LEU A 55 -5.62 -1.97 -12.78
CA LEU A 55 -5.78 -0.52 -12.62
C LEU A 55 -5.11 -0.01 -11.35
N HIS A 56 -5.15 -0.79 -10.28
CA HIS A 56 -4.44 -0.49 -9.04
C HIS A 56 -2.92 -0.56 -9.23
N SER A 57 -2.41 -1.57 -9.93
CA SER A 57 -0.97 -1.65 -10.25
C SER A 57 -0.49 -0.48 -11.10
N GLN A 58 -1.28 -0.09 -12.10
CA GLN A 58 -0.99 1.09 -12.92
C GLN A 58 -0.99 2.37 -12.08
N ARG A 59 -1.94 2.53 -11.14
CA ARG A 59 -2.00 3.70 -10.26
C ARG A 59 -0.85 3.70 -9.27
N LEU A 60 -0.43 2.55 -8.75
CA LEU A 60 0.76 2.45 -7.89
C LEU A 60 2.00 2.99 -8.59
N LEU A 61 2.24 2.55 -9.84
CA LEU A 61 3.35 3.03 -10.67
C LEU A 61 3.23 4.53 -10.98
N LYS A 62 2.02 5.01 -11.32
CA LYS A 62 1.76 6.44 -11.55
C LYS A 62 2.03 7.24 -10.28
N SER A 63 1.55 6.78 -9.12
CA SER A 63 1.76 7.46 -7.84
C SER A 63 3.24 7.57 -7.47
N ALA A 64 4.03 6.51 -7.71
CA ALA A 64 5.46 6.53 -7.46
C ALA A 64 6.19 7.60 -8.31
N LYS A 65 5.86 7.69 -9.61
CA LYS A 65 6.40 8.72 -10.50
C LYS A 65 6.03 10.14 -10.06
N MET A 66 4.83 10.33 -9.53
CA MET A 66 4.39 11.63 -9.02
C MET A 66 5.13 12.09 -7.77
N VAL A 67 5.69 11.18 -6.99
CA VAL A 67 6.54 11.46 -5.81
C VAL A 67 8.01 11.12 -6.06
N ASP A 68 8.40 11.21 -7.33
CA ASP A 68 9.77 11.22 -7.83
C ASP A 68 10.59 9.94 -7.56
N PHE A 69 9.96 8.76 -7.70
CA PHE A 69 10.71 7.51 -7.79
C PHE A 69 10.05 6.49 -8.73
N GLU A 70 10.85 5.55 -9.21
CA GLU A 70 10.40 4.46 -10.09
C GLU A 70 10.42 3.13 -9.35
N ILE A 71 9.31 2.40 -9.45
CA ILE A 71 9.22 1.02 -8.94
C ILE A 71 9.87 0.10 -9.95
N PRO A 72 10.89 -0.73 -9.58
CA PRO A 72 11.63 -1.56 -10.53
C PRO A 72 10.89 -2.85 -10.90
N TYR A 73 9.57 -2.77 -11.08
CA TYR A 73 8.69 -3.86 -11.46
C TYR A 73 7.64 -3.40 -12.46
N SER A 74 7.36 -4.22 -13.46
CA SER A 74 6.26 -4.02 -14.39
C SER A 74 4.89 -4.28 -13.75
N VAL A 75 3.82 -3.87 -14.45
CA VAL A 75 2.45 -4.20 -14.03
C VAL A 75 2.27 -5.71 -13.85
N ASP A 76 2.75 -6.51 -14.82
CA ASP A 76 2.60 -7.97 -14.78
C ASP A 76 3.34 -8.62 -13.62
N GLU A 77 4.51 -8.11 -13.26
CA GLU A 77 5.27 -8.58 -12.10
C GLU A 77 4.57 -8.22 -10.79
N ILE A 78 3.98 -7.02 -10.69
CA ILE A 78 3.18 -6.60 -9.54
C ILE A 78 1.92 -7.47 -9.41
N GLU A 79 1.22 -7.74 -10.53
CA GLU A 79 0.08 -8.64 -10.54
C GLU A 79 0.47 -10.04 -10.06
N LYS A 80 1.57 -10.58 -10.61
CA LYS A 80 2.09 -11.88 -10.16
C LYS A 80 2.38 -11.88 -8.66
N ALA A 81 3.03 -10.85 -8.13
CA ALA A 81 3.36 -10.71 -6.71
C ALA A 81 2.11 -10.73 -5.81
N LYS A 82 1.04 -10.04 -6.22
CA LYS A 82 -0.25 -10.02 -5.51
C LYS A 82 -0.88 -11.41 -5.42
N TYR A 83 -0.95 -12.11 -6.55
CA TYR A 83 -1.52 -13.45 -6.59
C TYR A 83 -0.62 -14.49 -5.90
N ASP A 84 0.70 -14.34 -5.95
CA ASP A 84 1.62 -15.18 -5.19
C ASP A 84 1.41 -15.03 -3.68
N ALA A 85 1.25 -13.79 -3.19
CA ALA A 85 0.96 -13.51 -1.79
C ALA A 85 -0.40 -14.10 -1.34
N LEU A 86 -1.46 -13.97 -2.16
CA LEU A 86 -2.77 -14.57 -1.89
C LEU A 86 -2.69 -16.10 -1.76
N ARG A 87 -2.04 -16.75 -2.73
CA ARG A 87 -1.88 -18.19 -2.75
C ARG A 87 -1.05 -18.70 -1.57
N ALA A 88 0.06 -18.03 -1.26
CA ALA A 88 0.93 -18.39 -0.14
C ALA A 88 0.19 -18.35 1.21
N ASN A 89 -0.74 -17.40 1.36
CA ASN A 89 -1.56 -17.24 2.56
C ASN A 89 -2.88 -18.00 2.50
N LYS A 90 -3.16 -18.75 1.42
CA LYS A 90 -4.39 -19.54 1.21
C LYS A 90 -5.66 -18.70 1.39
N LEU A 91 -5.65 -17.47 0.87
CA LEU A 91 -6.75 -16.52 1.01
C LEU A 91 -7.53 -16.41 -0.30
N GLU A 92 -8.86 -16.48 -0.22
CA GLU A 92 -9.79 -16.23 -1.33
C GLU A 92 -10.45 -14.86 -1.17
N ASP A 93 -10.90 -14.54 0.06
CA ASP A 93 -11.45 -13.24 0.41
C ASP A 93 -10.47 -12.50 1.32
N ALA A 94 -9.87 -11.44 0.79
CA ALA A 94 -8.76 -10.78 1.46
C ALA A 94 -8.66 -9.29 1.13
N TYR A 95 -8.01 -8.57 2.02
CA TYR A 95 -7.41 -7.30 1.69
C TYR A 95 -6.01 -7.53 1.11
N VAL A 96 -5.68 -6.77 0.07
CA VAL A 96 -4.37 -6.82 -0.59
C VAL A 96 -3.73 -5.44 -0.50
N ARG A 97 -2.54 -5.35 0.08
CA ARG A 97 -1.77 -4.13 0.26
C ARG A 97 -0.45 -4.23 -0.49
N ALA A 98 -0.38 -3.55 -1.62
CA ALA A 98 0.90 -3.29 -2.27
C ALA A 98 1.46 -1.96 -1.74
N VAL A 99 2.73 -1.93 -1.37
CA VAL A 99 3.43 -0.73 -0.90
C VAL A 99 4.80 -0.66 -1.54
N ALA A 100 5.17 0.51 -2.06
CA ALA A 100 6.50 0.76 -2.58
C ALA A 100 7.10 1.99 -1.89
N TRP A 101 8.40 1.94 -1.62
CA TRP A 101 9.07 2.98 -0.88
C TRP A 101 10.55 3.09 -1.22
N ARG A 102 11.10 4.28 -1.05
CA ARG A 102 12.54 4.51 -1.10
C ARG A 102 13.17 4.03 0.21
N GLY A 103 14.06 3.06 0.10
CA GLY A 103 14.69 2.37 1.23
C GLY A 103 15.83 3.12 1.90
N ALA A 104 16.51 2.43 2.80
CA ALA A 104 17.81 2.84 3.33
C ALA A 104 18.87 2.62 2.24
N GLY A 105 19.78 3.57 2.11
CA GLY A 105 20.88 3.54 1.15
C GLY A 105 22.06 4.33 1.67
N GLU A 106 22.93 4.75 0.77
CA GLU A 106 24.15 5.51 1.11
C GLU A 106 23.89 6.97 1.43
N ASP A 107 22.70 7.49 1.08
CA ASP A 107 22.36 8.89 1.20
C ASP A 107 21.08 9.08 2.03
N MET A 108 21.16 10.02 2.98
CA MET A 108 20.03 10.47 3.81
C MET A 108 19.58 11.91 3.50
N GLY A 109 20.08 12.49 2.41
CA GLY A 109 19.58 13.77 1.92
C GLY A 109 18.14 13.68 1.41
N VAL A 110 17.44 14.81 1.35
CA VAL A 110 16.04 14.87 0.88
C VAL A 110 15.86 14.27 -0.53
N ALA A 111 16.83 14.49 -1.41
CA ALA A 111 16.81 14.03 -2.80
C ALA A 111 17.62 12.75 -3.02
N SER A 112 17.52 11.75 -2.15
CA SER A 112 18.29 10.49 -2.20
C SER A 112 17.93 9.62 -3.41
N LEU A 113 18.28 10.06 -4.61
CA LEU A 113 17.92 9.41 -5.89
C LEU A 113 18.55 8.01 -6.05
N ARG A 114 19.66 7.74 -5.36
CA ARG A 114 20.40 6.46 -5.45
C ARG A 114 19.95 5.42 -4.44
N ASN A 115 19.09 5.77 -3.50
CA ASN A 115 18.60 4.80 -2.54
C ASN A 115 17.70 3.76 -3.22
N PRO A 116 17.78 2.49 -2.83
CA PRO A 116 17.01 1.42 -3.45
C PRO A 116 15.51 1.66 -3.27
N VAL A 117 14.74 1.32 -4.30
CA VAL A 117 13.28 1.29 -4.23
C VAL A 117 12.83 -0.14 -3.94
N ASN A 118 12.00 -0.28 -2.94
CA ASN A 118 11.46 -1.56 -2.50
C ASN A 118 9.98 -1.66 -2.86
N LEU A 119 9.51 -2.90 -3.02
CA LEU A 119 8.11 -3.25 -3.18
C LEU A 119 7.76 -4.42 -2.27
N ALA A 120 6.66 -4.30 -1.53
CA ALA A 120 6.09 -5.41 -0.79
C ALA A 120 4.60 -5.54 -1.06
N VAL A 121 4.10 -6.77 -0.98
CA VAL A 121 2.67 -7.10 -1.06
C VAL A 121 2.30 -7.98 0.12
N ALA A 122 1.45 -7.47 0.99
CA ALA A 122 0.86 -8.20 2.10
C ALA A 122 -0.61 -8.50 1.82
N THR A 123 -1.09 -9.67 2.26
CA THR A 123 -2.49 -10.06 2.13
C THR A 123 -3.00 -10.64 3.44
N TRP A 124 -4.20 -10.25 3.86
CA TRP A 124 -4.81 -10.76 5.08
C TRP A 124 -6.33 -10.79 4.98
N SER A 125 -6.94 -11.68 5.76
CA SER A 125 -8.37 -11.68 5.91
C SER A 125 -8.80 -10.40 6.63
N TRP A 126 -9.63 -9.60 5.97
CA TRP A 126 -10.21 -8.41 6.56
C TRP A 126 -11.73 -8.49 6.43
N GLY A 127 -12.41 -8.60 7.55
CA GLY A 127 -13.86 -8.62 7.60
C GLY A 127 -14.50 -7.32 7.09
N ASN A 128 -15.80 -7.18 7.29
CA ASN A 128 -16.51 -5.95 6.94
C ASN A 128 -15.92 -4.78 7.73
N TYR A 129 -15.36 -3.80 7.03
CA TYR A 129 -14.75 -2.60 7.60
C TYR A 129 -15.69 -1.85 8.55
N TYR A 130 -16.94 -1.79 8.20
CA TYR A 130 -17.98 -1.12 8.98
C TYR A 130 -18.84 -2.08 9.83
N GLY A 131 -18.62 -3.40 9.76
CA GLY A 131 -19.46 -4.38 10.45
C GLY A 131 -20.95 -4.11 10.21
N ASP A 132 -21.76 -4.15 11.29
CA ASP A 132 -23.19 -3.83 11.24
C ASP A 132 -23.48 -2.33 10.97
N ALA A 133 -22.48 -1.46 11.14
CA ALA A 133 -22.63 -0.03 10.86
C ALA A 133 -22.88 0.27 9.38
N LYS A 134 -22.47 -0.65 8.47
CA LYS A 134 -22.74 -0.51 7.04
C LYS A 134 -24.24 -0.29 6.74
N MET A 135 -25.12 -0.96 7.50
CA MET A 135 -26.57 -0.82 7.33
C MET A 135 -27.18 0.32 8.16
N LYS A 136 -26.49 0.77 9.20
CA LYS A 136 -26.94 1.84 10.10
C LYS A 136 -26.43 3.23 9.72
N GLY A 137 -25.52 3.30 8.75
CA GLY A 137 -24.81 4.51 8.37
C GLY A 137 -23.61 4.82 9.24
N ALA A 138 -22.76 5.73 8.78
CA ALA A 138 -21.55 6.19 9.47
C ALA A 138 -21.71 7.65 9.93
N LYS A 139 -21.11 7.99 11.06
CA LYS A 139 -20.97 9.38 11.48
C LYS A 139 -19.84 10.03 10.70
N LEU A 140 -20.14 11.13 10.03
CA LEU A 140 -19.15 11.92 9.30
C LEU A 140 -18.85 13.20 10.08
N ASP A 141 -17.60 13.67 9.96
CA ASP A 141 -17.18 14.96 10.48
C ASP A 141 -16.38 15.71 9.40
N VAL A 142 -16.30 17.03 9.52
CA VAL A 142 -15.53 17.88 8.60
C VAL A 142 -14.16 18.12 9.21
N ALA A 143 -13.12 17.66 8.51
CA ALA A 143 -11.73 17.86 8.96
C ALA A 143 -11.38 19.35 9.02
N LYS A 144 -10.64 19.76 10.04
CA LYS A 144 -10.12 21.14 10.16
C LYS A 144 -9.05 21.44 9.10
N TRP A 145 -8.28 20.43 8.70
CA TRP A 145 -7.23 20.56 7.69
C TRP A 145 -7.79 20.28 6.31
N GLN A 146 -7.44 21.13 5.37
CA GLN A 146 -7.78 20.95 3.96
C GLN A 146 -6.66 20.23 3.22
N ARG A 147 -7.02 19.48 2.17
CA ARG A 147 -6.01 18.93 1.26
C ARG A 147 -5.22 20.07 0.64
N PRO A 148 -3.90 19.87 0.42
CA PRO A 148 -3.08 20.84 -0.31
C PRO A 148 -3.66 21.14 -1.70
N ASP A 149 -3.52 22.37 -2.15
CA ASP A 149 -3.83 22.74 -3.53
C ASP A 149 -3.00 21.89 -4.50
N PRO A 150 -3.56 21.44 -5.65
CA PRO A 150 -2.84 20.65 -6.67
C PRO A 150 -1.51 21.25 -7.13
N LYS A 151 -1.34 22.56 -6.98
CA LYS A 151 -0.10 23.27 -7.32
C LYS A 151 0.97 23.19 -6.22
N THR A 152 0.61 22.74 -5.01
CA THR A 152 1.53 22.71 -3.86
C THR A 152 2.05 21.30 -3.57
N ALA A 153 1.31 20.25 -3.95
CA ALA A 153 1.70 18.86 -3.72
C ALA A 153 1.01 17.93 -4.74
N PRO A 154 1.60 16.78 -5.08
CA PRO A 154 1.01 15.79 -6.00
C PRO A 154 -0.13 15.03 -5.28
N PHE A 155 -1.24 15.71 -5.02
CA PHE A 155 -2.36 15.18 -4.22
C PHE A 155 -3.08 13.98 -4.85
N GLU A 156 -2.91 13.74 -6.17
CA GLU A 156 -3.44 12.55 -6.85
C GLU A 156 -2.63 11.29 -6.56
N ALA A 157 -1.39 11.43 -6.08
CA ALA A 157 -0.60 10.28 -5.68
C ALA A 157 -1.19 9.65 -4.42
N LYS A 158 -1.37 8.32 -4.43
CA LYS A 158 -1.74 7.58 -3.23
C LYS A 158 -0.49 7.40 -2.34
N ALA A 159 -0.14 8.47 -1.63
CA ALA A 159 1.06 8.61 -0.80
C ALA A 159 0.70 8.98 0.64
N CYS A 160 1.69 9.18 1.50
CA CYS A 160 1.52 9.49 2.93
C CYS A 160 0.68 10.73 3.27
N LEU A 161 0.40 11.60 2.31
CA LEU A 161 -0.41 12.81 2.52
C LEU A 161 -1.93 12.56 2.61
N LEU A 162 -2.35 11.30 2.65
CA LEU A 162 -3.77 10.93 2.76
C LEU A 162 -4.40 11.14 4.15
N TYR A 163 -3.68 11.71 5.08
CA TYR A 163 -4.12 11.84 6.47
C TYR A 163 -5.39 12.67 6.67
N THR A 164 -5.77 13.48 5.70
CA THR A 164 -6.94 14.39 5.81
C THR A 164 -8.16 13.94 5.02
N SER A 165 -8.05 12.91 4.19
CA SER A 165 -9.22 12.31 3.54
C SER A 165 -8.91 10.90 3.06
N ASP A 166 -9.70 9.97 3.50
CA ASP A 166 -9.67 8.57 3.06
C ASP A 166 -10.39 8.36 1.71
N ALA A 167 -10.41 9.38 0.89
CA ALA A 167 -11.13 9.36 -0.38
C ALA A 167 -10.58 8.38 -1.42
N ALA A 168 -9.44 7.73 -1.16
CA ALA A 168 -8.84 6.80 -2.11
C ALA A 168 -9.32 5.36 -1.96
N ASP A 169 -9.85 4.98 -0.80
CA ASP A 169 -10.31 3.61 -0.52
C ASP A 169 -11.83 3.45 -0.54
N GLU A 170 -12.58 4.55 -0.62
CA GLU A 170 -14.02 4.55 -0.43
C GLU A 170 -14.85 4.76 -1.70
N TRP A 171 -14.27 4.49 -2.85
CA TRP A 171 -15.09 4.33 -4.03
C TRP A 171 -15.76 2.95 -4.03
N ILE A 172 -16.75 2.84 -3.19
CA ILE A 172 -17.81 1.85 -3.30
C ILE A 172 -18.95 2.54 -4.05
N GLY A 173 -18.87 2.51 -5.35
CA GLY A 173 -20.01 2.72 -6.21
C GLY A 173 -20.72 1.41 -6.42
#